data_f4e9a3f0970d026bdb9c52d8cc094d52
#
_entry.id   f4e9a3f0970d026bdb9c52d8cc094d52
#
_cell.length_a   1.000
_cell.length_b   1.000
_cell.length_c   1.000
_cell.angle_alpha   90.00
_cell.angle_beta   90.00
_cell.angle_gamma   90.00
#
_symmetry.space_group_name_H-M   'P 1'
#
loop_
_entity.id
_entity.type
_entity.pdbx_description
1 polymer ?
#
loop_
_entity_poly.entity_id
_entity_poly.type
_entity_poly.pdbx_seq_one_letter_code
_entity_poly.pdbx_strand_id
1 'polypeptide(L)'
;MDKEELTFEQFCDPAYRRSKQIEIKSEAAWVAFIELKGIINTAALAREYFKRSPAWMTQRINGNTVFGKTARFREEEYHRLAESFRDIAKRLNAHADEIDAAAMEE
;
A
#
# COMPACT_ATOMS: atom_id res chain seq x y z
N MET A 1 -5.44 -21.37 5.40
CA MET A 1 -5.69 -21.55 3.96
C MET A 1 -4.44 -22.06 3.29
N ASP A 2 -4.56 -23.23 2.69
CA ASP A 2 -3.40 -23.86 2.08
C ASP A 2 -2.99 -23.10 0.83
N LYS A 3 -1.72 -22.76 0.75
CA LYS A 3 -1.18 -22.17 -0.46
C LYS A 3 -1.04 -23.28 -1.49
N GLU A 4 -1.59 -23.08 -2.66
CA GLU A 4 -1.38 -23.98 -3.77
C GLU A 4 0.11 -24.05 -4.09
N GLU A 5 0.64 -25.26 -4.13
CA GLU A 5 2.02 -25.42 -4.54
C GLU A 5 2.15 -25.09 -6.02
N LEU A 6 3.18 -24.31 -6.35
CA LEU A 6 3.53 -24.02 -7.73
C LEU A 6 3.98 -25.30 -8.42
N THR A 7 3.31 -25.68 -9.49
CA THR A 7 3.81 -26.74 -10.35
C THR A 7 5.02 -26.22 -11.11
N PHE A 8 5.86 -27.13 -11.60
CA PHE A 8 7.02 -26.76 -12.40
C PHE A 8 6.60 -25.97 -13.65
N GLU A 9 5.50 -26.36 -14.30
CA GLU A 9 4.98 -25.68 -15.48
C GLU A 9 4.56 -24.24 -15.15
N GLN A 10 3.87 -24.04 -14.04
CA GLN A 10 3.46 -22.71 -13.58
C GLN A 10 4.67 -21.85 -13.24
N PHE A 11 5.66 -22.44 -12.60
CA PHE A 11 6.90 -21.74 -12.26
C PHE A 11 7.62 -21.23 -13.51
N CYS A 12 7.58 -22.00 -14.59
CA CYS A 12 8.23 -21.65 -15.85
C CYS A 12 7.40 -20.70 -16.73
N ASP A 13 6.12 -20.48 -16.40
CA ASP A 13 5.25 -19.59 -17.17
C ASP A 13 5.42 -18.13 -16.74
N PRO A 14 5.96 -17.26 -17.60
CA PRO A 14 6.15 -15.85 -17.24
C PRO A 14 4.84 -15.13 -16.91
N ALA A 15 3.74 -15.48 -17.57
CA ALA A 15 2.44 -14.87 -17.31
C ALA A 15 1.92 -15.22 -15.92
N TYR A 16 2.07 -16.49 -15.53
CA TYR A 16 1.68 -16.94 -14.18
C TYR A 16 2.52 -16.28 -13.10
N ARG A 17 3.83 -16.21 -13.31
CA ARG A 17 4.74 -15.56 -12.35
C ARG A 17 4.39 -14.09 -12.16
N ARG A 18 4.09 -13.39 -13.25
CA ARG A 18 3.68 -11.99 -13.23
C ARG A 18 2.38 -11.81 -12.46
N SER A 19 1.40 -12.69 -12.70
CA SER A 19 0.12 -12.69 -12.00
C SER A 19 0.31 -12.90 -10.50
N LYS A 20 1.17 -13.83 -10.09
CA LYS A 20 1.47 -14.08 -8.66
C LYS A 20 2.15 -12.89 -8.02
N GLN A 21 3.04 -12.22 -8.71
CA GLN A 21 3.68 -11.01 -8.18
C GLN A 21 2.67 -9.90 -7.95
N ILE A 22 1.71 -9.74 -8.84
CA ILE A 22 0.63 -8.76 -8.68
C ILE A 22 -0.21 -9.09 -7.45
N GLU A 23 -0.55 -10.35 -7.23
CA GLU A 23 -1.28 -10.79 -6.05
C GLU A 23 -0.51 -10.47 -4.77
N ILE A 24 0.78 -10.75 -4.73
CA ILE A 24 1.62 -10.50 -3.56
C ILE A 24 1.65 -9.01 -3.24
N LYS A 25 1.84 -8.16 -4.24
CA LYS A 25 1.86 -6.71 -4.05
C LYS A 25 0.52 -6.18 -3.56
N SER A 26 -0.58 -6.64 -4.15
CA SER A 26 -1.93 -6.26 -3.73
C SER A 26 -2.22 -6.68 -2.30
N GLU A 27 -1.84 -7.88 -1.93
CA GLU A 27 -2.03 -8.40 -0.59
C GLU A 27 -1.24 -7.60 0.44
N ALA A 28 0.03 -7.31 0.14
CA ALA A 28 0.88 -6.51 1.02
C ALA A 28 0.28 -5.12 1.26
N ALA A 29 -0.20 -4.47 0.22
CA ALA A 29 -0.84 -3.16 0.34
C ALA A 29 -2.12 -3.26 1.17
N TRP A 30 -2.96 -4.26 0.92
CA TRP A 30 -4.22 -4.45 1.64
C TRP A 30 -3.96 -4.71 3.13
N VAL A 31 -3.01 -5.57 3.46
CA VAL A 31 -2.63 -5.87 4.85
C VAL A 31 -2.14 -4.59 5.54
N ALA A 32 -1.31 -3.79 4.87
CA ALA A 32 -0.82 -2.54 5.44
C ALA A 32 -1.97 -1.59 5.77
N PHE A 33 -2.94 -1.44 4.87
CA PHE A 33 -4.09 -0.57 5.11
C PHE A 33 -5.00 -1.08 6.21
N ILE A 34 -5.20 -2.39 6.32
CA ILE A 34 -5.99 -2.97 7.41
C ILE A 34 -5.32 -2.71 8.76
N GLU A 35 -4.01 -2.92 8.84
CA GLU A 35 -3.27 -2.68 10.07
C GLU A 35 -3.25 -1.21 10.49
N LEU A 36 -3.12 -0.32 9.51
CA LEU A 36 -2.99 1.12 9.76
C LEU A 36 -4.34 1.85 9.78
N LYS A 37 -5.44 1.13 9.60
CA LYS A 37 -6.79 1.68 9.65
C LYS A 37 -7.03 2.37 10.99
N GLY A 38 -7.42 3.62 10.94
CA GLY A 38 -7.65 4.42 12.13
C GLY A 38 -6.42 5.20 12.60
N ILE A 39 -5.25 4.91 12.03
CA ILE A 39 -4.03 5.67 12.31
C ILE A 39 -3.71 6.58 11.12
N ILE A 40 -3.78 6.04 9.92
CA ILE A 40 -3.50 6.79 8.69
C ILE A 40 -4.80 7.15 7.99
N ASN A 41 -4.91 8.42 7.62
CA ASN A 41 -6.03 8.93 6.84
C ASN A 41 -5.79 8.61 5.36
N THR A 42 -6.45 7.59 4.84
CA THR A 42 -6.28 7.15 3.46
C THR A 42 -6.74 8.21 2.44
N ALA A 43 -7.74 9.02 2.79
CA ALA A 43 -8.19 10.12 1.92
C ALA A 43 -7.11 11.18 1.76
N ALA A 44 -6.45 11.55 2.86
CA ALA A 44 -5.34 12.50 2.82
C ALA A 44 -4.14 11.90 2.06
N LEU A 45 -3.86 10.62 2.27
CA LEU A 45 -2.81 9.90 1.56
C LEU A 45 -3.03 9.98 0.04
N ALA A 46 -4.24 9.71 -0.40
CA ALA A 46 -4.59 9.79 -1.82
C ALA A 46 -4.35 11.19 -2.39
N ARG A 47 -4.81 12.23 -1.68
CA ARG A 47 -4.68 13.60 -2.13
C ARG A 47 -3.24 14.11 -2.10
N GLU A 48 -2.53 13.88 -1.00
CA GLU A 48 -1.19 14.45 -0.82
C GLU A 48 -0.12 13.73 -1.64
N TYR A 49 -0.15 12.41 -1.64
CA TYR A 49 0.93 11.61 -2.23
C TYR A 49 0.64 11.14 -3.65
N PHE A 50 -0.62 10.98 -4.00
CA PHE A 50 -1.01 10.47 -5.32
C PHE A 50 -1.70 11.49 -6.20
N LYS A 51 -2.14 12.61 -5.63
CA LYS A 51 -2.94 13.63 -6.33
C LYS A 51 -4.19 13.03 -6.96
N ARG A 52 -4.82 12.11 -6.22
CA ARG A 52 -6.01 11.38 -6.65
C ARG A 52 -7.12 11.53 -5.62
N SER A 53 -8.35 11.18 -6.02
CA SER A 53 -9.48 11.22 -5.13
C SER A 53 -9.43 10.09 -4.08
N PRO A 54 -10.08 10.25 -2.93
CA PRO A 54 -10.22 9.16 -1.96
C PRO A 54 -10.85 7.91 -2.55
N ALA A 55 -11.83 8.07 -3.43
CA ALA A 55 -12.49 6.94 -4.10
C ALA A 55 -11.50 6.15 -4.96
N TRP A 56 -10.61 6.83 -5.67
CA TRP A 56 -9.55 6.18 -6.46
C TRP A 56 -8.71 5.25 -5.59
N MET A 57 -8.30 5.72 -4.42
CA MET A 57 -7.48 4.95 -3.48
C MET A 57 -8.26 3.74 -2.95
N THR A 58 -9.47 3.95 -2.47
CA THR A 58 -10.32 2.90 -1.91
C THR A 58 -10.59 1.78 -2.93
N GLN A 59 -10.86 2.16 -4.17
CA GLN A 59 -11.10 1.19 -5.23
C GLN A 59 -9.89 0.27 -5.44
N ARG A 60 -8.70 0.84 -5.40
CA ARG A 60 -7.45 0.08 -5.62
C ARG A 60 -7.05 -0.77 -4.43
N ILE A 61 -7.27 -0.27 -3.22
CA ILE A 61 -7.02 -1.04 -1.99
C ILE A 61 -7.92 -2.28 -1.95
N ASN A 62 -9.19 -2.11 -2.28
CA ASN A 62 -10.18 -3.19 -2.19
C ASN A 62 -10.27 -4.05 -3.45
N GLY A 63 -9.60 -3.65 -4.52
CA GLY A 63 -9.68 -4.38 -5.78
C GLY A 63 -11.06 -4.34 -6.41
N ASN A 64 -11.76 -3.20 -6.28
CA ASN A 64 -13.11 -3.06 -6.82
C ASN A 64 -13.11 -3.13 -8.35
N THR A 65 -14.20 -3.63 -8.91
CA THR A 65 -14.40 -3.64 -10.36
C THR A 65 -14.84 -2.25 -10.81
N VAL A 66 -14.06 -1.66 -11.73
CA VAL A 66 -14.34 -0.35 -12.32
C VAL A 66 -14.34 -0.52 -13.82
N PHE A 67 -15.44 -0.19 -14.47
CA PHE A 67 -15.63 -0.35 -15.92
C PHE A 67 -15.29 -1.76 -16.41
N GLY A 68 -15.71 -2.78 -15.65
CA GLY A 68 -15.50 -4.18 -15.99
C GLY A 68 -14.10 -4.72 -15.73
N LYS A 69 -13.23 -3.91 -15.13
CA LYS A 69 -11.85 -4.32 -14.79
C LYS A 69 -11.61 -4.15 -13.31
N THR A 70 -10.78 -5.02 -12.75
CA THR A 70 -10.35 -4.90 -11.35
C THR A 70 -9.41 -3.71 -11.23
N ALA A 71 -9.75 -2.77 -10.32
CA ALA A 71 -8.90 -1.62 -10.04
C ALA A 71 -7.69 -2.08 -9.24
N ARG A 72 -6.49 -1.77 -9.74
CA ARG A 72 -5.22 -2.13 -9.10
C ARG A 72 -4.24 -0.99 -9.21
N PHE A 73 -3.30 -0.93 -8.28
CA PHE A 73 -2.17 -0.03 -8.40
C PHE A 73 -1.27 -0.48 -9.55
N ARG A 74 -0.67 0.47 -10.23
CA ARG A 74 0.42 0.21 -11.16
C ARG A 74 1.69 -0.05 -10.38
N GLU A 75 2.69 -0.63 -11.03
CA GLU A 75 3.95 -0.95 -10.36
C GLU A 75 4.60 0.28 -9.73
N GLU A 76 4.69 1.38 -10.47
CA GLU A 76 5.24 2.63 -9.94
C GLU A 76 4.40 3.20 -8.81
N GLU A 77 3.11 2.89 -8.77
CA GLU A 77 2.22 3.33 -7.69
C GLU A 77 2.45 2.55 -6.40
N TYR A 78 2.79 1.26 -6.50
CA TYR A 78 3.21 0.49 -5.32
C TYR A 78 4.48 1.06 -4.71
N HIS A 79 5.46 1.43 -5.54
CA HIS A 79 6.68 2.08 -5.06
C HIS A 79 6.37 3.42 -4.42
N ARG A 80 5.48 4.20 -5.01
CA ARG A 80 5.03 5.48 -4.44
C ARG A 80 4.34 5.28 -3.10
N LEU A 81 3.53 4.23 -2.96
CA LEU A 81 2.88 3.88 -1.70
C LEU A 81 3.92 3.60 -0.62
N ALA A 82 4.92 2.78 -0.93
CA ALA A 82 6.01 2.48 0.00
C ALA A 82 6.77 3.75 0.40
N GLU A 83 7.08 4.61 -0.56
CA GLU A 83 7.76 5.87 -0.30
C GLU A 83 6.91 6.83 0.53
N SER A 84 5.60 6.86 0.30
CA SER A 84 4.71 7.69 1.11
C SER A 84 4.70 7.24 2.57
N PHE A 85 4.72 5.94 2.82
CA PHE A 85 4.82 5.41 4.19
C PHE A 85 6.15 5.77 4.83
N ARG A 86 7.24 5.71 4.08
CA ARG A 86 8.57 6.12 4.59
C ARG A 86 8.60 7.60 4.92
N ASP A 87 8.00 8.42 4.07
CA ASP A 87 7.91 9.87 4.31
C ASP A 87 7.09 10.17 5.57
N ILE A 88 5.96 9.51 5.73
CA ILE A 88 5.12 9.66 6.93
C ILE A 88 5.90 9.23 8.17
N ALA A 89 6.60 8.11 8.11
CA ALA A 89 7.41 7.62 9.22
C ALA A 89 8.49 8.65 9.61
N LYS A 90 9.13 9.25 8.63
CA LYS A 90 10.14 10.30 8.85
C LYS A 90 9.54 11.52 9.53
N ARG A 91 8.35 11.94 9.09
CA ARG A 91 7.62 13.07 9.68
C ARG A 91 7.20 12.77 11.11
N LEU A 92 6.71 11.55 11.37
CA LEU A 92 6.34 11.11 12.71
C LEU A 92 7.54 11.10 13.64
N ASN A 93 8.67 10.57 13.19
CA ASN A 93 9.89 10.54 13.99
C ASN A 93 10.40 11.94 14.32
N ALA A 94 10.34 12.88 13.38
CA ALA A 94 10.74 14.25 13.60
C ALA A 94 9.89 14.91 14.71
N HIS A 95 8.59 14.72 14.67
CA HIS A 95 7.70 15.25 15.70
C HIS A 95 7.89 14.57 17.04
N ALA A 96 8.13 13.27 17.05
CA ALA A 96 8.44 12.53 18.29
C ALA A 96 9.69 13.10 18.96
N ASP A 97 10.74 13.37 18.18
CA ASP A 97 11.97 13.96 18.69
C ASP A 97 11.73 15.36 19.28
N GLU A 98 10.91 16.17 18.61
CA GLU A 98 10.55 17.50 19.09
C GLU A 98 9.77 17.43 20.39
N ILE A 99 8.84 16.49 20.51
CA ILE A 99 8.04 16.30 21.73
C ILE A 99 8.93 15.86 22.88
N ASP A 100 9.82 14.90 22.63
CA ASP A 100 10.77 14.43 23.65
C ASP A 100 11.66 15.57 24.13
N ALA A 101 12.19 16.36 23.20
CA ALA A 101 13.03 17.51 23.55
C ALA A 101 12.26 18.54 24.40
N ALA A 102 11.02 18.84 24.00
CA ALA A 102 10.18 19.79 24.77
C ALA A 102 9.83 19.26 26.16
N ALA A 103 9.56 17.95 26.25
CA ALA A 103 9.22 17.32 27.53
C ALA A 103 10.40 17.32 28.52
N MET A 104 11.64 17.35 28.01
CA MET A 104 12.85 17.38 28.82
C MET A 104 13.24 18.79 29.27
N GLU A 105 12.68 19.81 28.66
CA GLU A 105 12.93 21.20 29.02
C GLU A 105 12.01 21.65 30.17
N GLU A 106 12.45 21.55 31.37
CA GLU A 106 11.75 22.12 32.53
C GLU A 106 12.62 23.12 33.27
#